data_e866f046ddffb08d4bb6d17982e2b9a0
#
_entry.id   e866f046ddffb08d4bb6d17982e2b9a0
#
_cell.length_a   1.000
_cell.length_b   1.000
_cell.length_c   1.000
_cell.angle_alpha   90.00
_cell.angle_beta   90.00
_cell.angle_gamma   90.00
#
_symmetry.space_group_name_H-M   'P 1'
#
loop_
_entity.id
_entity.type
_entity.pdbx_description
1 polymer ?
#
loop_
_entity_poly.entity_id
_entity_poly.type
_entity_poly.pdbx_seq_one_letter_code
_entity_poly.pdbx_strand_id
1 'polypeptide(L)'
;PLTPEALQKISETVEAVLQDFGVEVKVANVQPGPVITRFELDLAPGVKVSKISNLDKDIARSLSAISVRVVEVIPGKSYVGLELPNKTREMVYFSEVVACDAFQQSKAPLTMVLGKDIAGLPVIVDLARMPHLLVAGTTGSGKSVGVNVMILSLLYKSSPEDVRLIMIDPKMLELSVYEGIPHLLTEVVTDMKDAANALRWCVGEMERRYKLMSALGVRNLKGYNQKILEAQESGEPLRDPLWKPRDSMDELPPYLEKLPSIVVVIDEFADMMMIVGKKVEELIARIAQKARAAGIHLILATQRPSVDVITGLIKANIPTRIAFQVQSKIDSRTILDQPGADQLLGQGDMLYLPPGSGVPTRVHGAFVDDHEVHAVVADWKKRGKPNYIDEILNGSLDEDNLLPGEQLDFGDEESDPLYDEAVAFVTETRRVSVSSVQRKFRIGYNRAARIVEQMEASGVVTSAGSNGQREVLAPRPPRD
;
A
#
# COMPACT_ATOMS: atom_id res chain seq x y z
N PRO A 1 -7.84 -34.66 -15.66
CA PRO A 1 -8.30 -33.82 -16.76
C PRO A 1 -9.72 -34.17 -17.15
N LEU A 2 -10.57 -33.13 -17.31
CA LEU A 2 -11.97 -33.33 -17.71
C LEU A 2 -11.99 -33.72 -19.20
N THR A 3 -12.66 -34.85 -19.47
CA THR A 3 -12.86 -35.30 -20.86
C THR A 3 -13.93 -34.43 -21.54
N PRO A 4 -13.95 -34.33 -22.89
CA PRO A 4 -15.00 -33.62 -23.61
C PRO A 4 -16.42 -34.17 -23.26
N GLU A 5 -16.53 -35.45 -23.02
CA GLU A 5 -17.79 -36.10 -22.64
C GLU A 5 -18.25 -35.67 -21.24
N ALA A 6 -17.32 -35.57 -20.28
CA ALA A 6 -17.60 -35.07 -18.93
C ALA A 6 -18.04 -33.61 -18.95
N LEU A 7 -17.39 -32.76 -19.75
CA LEU A 7 -17.75 -31.36 -19.94
C LEU A 7 -19.14 -31.21 -20.56
N GLN A 8 -19.48 -32.02 -21.56
CA GLN A 8 -20.80 -32.03 -22.18
C GLN A 8 -21.89 -32.39 -21.17
N LYS A 9 -21.62 -33.37 -20.31
CA LYS A 9 -22.55 -33.78 -19.27
C LYS A 9 -22.81 -32.70 -18.22
N ILE A 10 -21.73 -31.97 -17.83
CA ILE A 10 -21.86 -30.84 -16.90
C ILE A 10 -22.63 -29.71 -17.57
N SER A 11 -22.39 -29.44 -18.87
CA SER A 11 -23.11 -28.42 -19.64
C SER A 11 -24.61 -28.70 -19.67
N GLU A 12 -25.02 -29.94 -19.89
CA GLU A 12 -26.40 -30.36 -19.86
C GLU A 12 -27.03 -30.16 -18.48
N THR A 13 -26.27 -30.46 -17.42
CA THR A 13 -26.71 -30.27 -16.04
C THR A 13 -26.90 -28.78 -15.73
N VAL A 14 -25.99 -27.92 -16.18
CA VAL A 14 -26.09 -26.46 -16.02
C VAL A 14 -27.36 -25.91 -16.70
N GLU A 15 -27.61 -26.32 -17.94
CA GLU A 15 -28.84 -25.95 -18.68
C GLU A 15 -30.08 -26.38 -17.95
N ALA A 16 -30.11 -27.61 -17.46
CA ALA A 16 -31.25 -28.20 -16.73
C ALA A 16 -31.52 -27.49 -15.40
N VAL A 17 -30.47 -27.19 -14.62
CA VAL A 17 -30.58 -26.47 -13.35
C VAL A 17 -31.13 -25.06 -13.56
N LEU A 18 -30.62 -24.34 -14.54
CA LEU A 18 -31.09 -22.99 -14.86
C LEU A 18 -32.54 -23.01 -15.37
N GLN A 19 -32.92 -24.03 -16.14
CA GLN A 19 -34.29 -24.21 -16.57
C GLN A 19 -35.27 -24.45 -15.38
N ASP A 20 -34.82 -25.17 -14.37
CA ASP A 20 -35.61 -25.37 -13.14
C ASP A 20 -35.88 -24.05 -12.40
N PHE A 21 -34.99 -23.06 -12.52
CA PHE A 21 -35.21 -21.72 -11.99
C PHE A 21 -35.88 -20.76 -12.98
N GLY A 22 -36.37 -21.27 -14.09
CA GLY A 22 -37.07 -20.48 -15.09
C GLY A 22 -36.14 -19.63 -15.96
N VAL A 23 -34.88 -20.01 -16.07
CA VAL A 23 -33.88 -19.34 -16.90
C VAL A 23 -33.53 -20.24 -18.08
N GLU A 24 -33.94 -19.84 -19.27
CA GLU A 24 -33.63 -20.56 -20.51
C GLU A 24 -32.30 -20.09 -21.06
N VAL A 25 -31.32 -20.99 -21.09
CA VAL A 25 -29.96 -20.72 -21.59
C VAL A 25 -29.46 -21.90 -22.40
N LYS A 26 -28.49 -21.62 -23.29
CA LYS A 26 -27.75 -22.62 -24.01
C LYS A 26 -26.25 -22.43 -23.74
N VAL A 27 -25.55 -23.49 -23.40
CA VAL A 27 -24.08 -23.44 -23.25
C VAL A 27 -23.47 -23.38 -24.62
N ALA A 28 -22.93 -22.21 -24.98
CA ALA A 28 -22.34 -21.92 -26.28
C ALA A 28 -20.88 -22.35 -26.35
N ASN A 29 -20.15 -22.25 -25.24
CA ASN A 29 -18.73 -22.58 -25.15
C ASN A 29 -18.36 -23.00 -23.73
N VAL A 30 -17.32 -23.82 -23.62
CA VAL A 30 -16.78 -24.27 -22.34
C VAL A 30 -15.27 -24.07 -22.34
N GLN A 31 -14.77 -23.39 -21.32
CA GLN A 31 -13.33 -23.20 -21.12
C GLN A 31 -12.90 -23.92 -19.85
N PRO A 32 -12.31 -25.12 -19.95
CA PRO A 32 -11.79 -25.80 -18.79
C PRO A 32 -10.51 -25.14 -18.29
N GLY A 33 -10.32 -25.11 -16.98
CA GLY A 33 -9.13 -24.57 -16.35
C GLY A 33 -8.64 -25.48 -15.22
N PRO A 34 -7.50 -25.14 -14.62
CA PRO A 34 -6.91 -25.97 -13.55
C PRO A 34 -7.70 -25.93 -12.24
N VAL A 35 -8.43 -24.87 -11.98
CA VAL A 35 -9.16 -24.65 -10.72
C VAL A 35 -10.67 -24.57 -10.96
N ILE A 36 -11.09 -23.79 -11.95
CA ILE A 36 -12.49 -23.62 -12.33
C ILE A 36 -12.68 -23.91 -13.82
N THR A 37 -13.91 -24.19 -14.20
CA THR A 37 -14.32 -24.27 -15.59
C THR A 37 -15.36 -23.20 -15.86
N ARG A 38 -15.16 -22.42 -16.94
CA ARG A 38 -16.10 -21.37 -17.36
C ARG A 38 -17.04 -21.92 -18.41
N PHE A 39 -18.33 -21.83 -18.14
CA PHE A 39 -19.39 -22.10 -19.11
C PHE A 39 -19.90 -20.76 -19.65
N GLU A 40 -19.82 -20.59 -20.95
CA GLU A 40 -20.32 -19.38 -21.62
C GLU A 40 -21.77 -19.63 -22.06
N LEU A 41 -22.68 -18.86 -21.50
CA LEU A 41 -24.11 -19.05 -21.65
C LEU A 41 -24.69 -18.06 -22.65
N ASP A 42 -25.41 -18.59 -23.63
CA ASP A 42 -26.26 -17.80 -24.51
C ASP A 42 -27.65 -17.73 -23.93
N LEU A 43 -28.07 -16.53 -23.55
CA LEU A 43 -29.37 -16.33 -22.92
C LEU A 43 -30.48 -16.27 -23.97
N ALA A 44 -31.61 -16.90 -23.69
CA ALA A 44 -32.80 -16.77 -24.55
C ALA A 44 -33.26 -15.31 -24.58
N PRO A 45 -33.92 -14.87 -25.68
CA PRO A 45 -34.45 -13.53 -25.79
C PRO A 45 -35.35 -13.17 -24.58
N GLY A 46 -35.10 -11.98 -24.00
CA GLY A 46 -35.87 -11.51 -22.84
C GLY A 46 -35.39 -11.97 -21.48
N VAL A 47 -34.39 -12.84 -21.40
CA VAL A 47 -33.77 -13.26 -20.13
C VAL A 47 -32.77 -12.21 -19.69
N LYS A 48 -32.94 -11.68 -18.46
CA LYS A 48 -32.04 -10.69 -17.89
C LYS A 48 -30.90 -11.38 -17.14
N VAL A 49 -29.69 -10.85 -17.29
CA VAL A 49 -28.49 -11.35 -16.59
C VAL A 49 -28.66 -11.28 -15.08
N SER A 50 -29.31 -10.24 -14.57
CA SER A 50 -29.57 -10.08 -13.13
C SER A 50 -30.32 -11.26 -12.51
N LYS A 51 -31.16 -11.93 -13.28
CA LYS A 51 -31.87 -13.14 -12.81
C LYS A 51 -30.90 -14.27 -12.47
N ILE A 52 -29.85 -14.45 -13.28
CA ILE A 52 -28.81 -15.45 -13.00
C ILE A 52 -27.94 -14.99 -11.82
N SER A 53 -27.54 -13.75 -11.81
CA SER A 53 -26.69 -13.20 -10.74
C SER A 53 -27.35 -13.29 -9.36
N ASN A 54 -28.66 -13.12 -9.28
CA ASN A 54 -29.42 -13.21 -8.04
C ASN A 54 -29.62 -14.66 -7.57
N LEU A 55 -29.40 -15.64 -8.45
CA LEU A 55 -29.56 -17.06 -8.17
C LEU A 55 -28.22 -17.79 -7.91
N ASP A 56 -27.13 -17.06 -7.78
CA ASP A 56 -25.77 -17.64 -7.66
C ASP A 56 -25.67 -18.71 -6.56
N LYS A 57 -26.22 -18.46 -5.38
CA LYS A 57 -26.22 -19.40 -4.26
C LYS A 57 -27.11 -20.63 -4.51
N ASP A 58 -28.27 -20.42 -5.10
CA ASP A 58 -29.19 -21.49 -5.44
C ASP A 58 -28.62 -22.39 -6.54
N ILE A 59 -27.97 -21.80 -7.53
CA ILE A 59 -27.27 -22.53 -8.60
C ILE A 59 -26.13 -23.35 -8.02
N ALA A 60 -25.31 -22.76 -7.13
CA ALA A 60 -24.21 -23.46 -6.47
C ALA A 60 -24.71 -24.68 -5.70
N ARG A 61 -25.77 -24.53 -4.91
CA ARG A 61 -26.38 -25.62 -4.16
C ARG A 61 -26.86 -26.71 -5.08
N SER A 62 -27.58 -26.37 -6.15
CA SER A 62 -28.15 -27.36 -7.09
C SER A 62 -27.08 -28.11 -7.87
N LEU A 63 -25.90 -27.50 -8.06
CA LEU A 63 -24.74 -28.13 -8.72
C LEU A 63 -23.79 -28.81 -7.73
N SER A 64 -24.11 -28.81 -6.46
CA SER A 64 -23.26 -29.33 -5.37
C SER A 64 -21.86 -28.65 -5.35
N ALA A 65 -21.81 -27.38 -5.71
CA ALA A 65 -20.59 -26.55 -5.71
C ALA A 65 -20.55 -25.69 -4.44
N ILE A 66 -19.34 -25.43 -3.94
CA ILE A 66 -19.11 -24.55 -2.80
C ILE A 66 -19.57 -23.13 -3.12
N SER A 67 -19.26 -22.68 -4.33
CA SER A 67 -19.58 -21.35 -4.84
C SER A 67 -19.55 -21.38 -6.36
N VAL A 68 -20.37 -20.54 -6.99
CA VAL A 68 -20.29 -20.27 -8.42
C VAL A 68 -20.13 -18.77 -8.63
N ARG A 69 -19.42 -18.39 -9.66
CA ARG A 69 -19.27 -16.97 -10.01
C ARG A 69 -19.99 -16.70 -11.31
N VAL A 70 -20.85 -15.69 -11.31
CA VAL A 70 -21.54 -15.21 -12.50
C VAL A 70 -20.77 -14.02 -13.06
N VAL A 71 -20.30 -14.14 -14.30
CA VAL A 71 -19.58 -13.09 -15.03
C VAL A 71 -20.56 -12.46 -16.01
N GLU A 72 -21.08 -11.30 -15.65
CA GLU A 72 -22.14 -10.63 -16.44
C GLU A 72 -21.62 -10.14 -17.80
N VAL A 73 -20.37 -9.72 -17.87
CA VAL A 73 -19.74 -9.19 -19.08
C VAL A 73 -18.42 -9.92 -19.32
N ILE A 74 -18.35 -10.64 -20.44
CA ILE A 74 -17.10 -11.19 -20.96
C ILE A 74 -16.65 -10.28 -22.09
N PRO A 75 -15.48 -9.61 -21.99
CA PRO A 75 -15.03 -8.69 -23.03
C PRO A 75 -14.99 -9.34 -24.41
N GLY A 76 -15.57 -8.66 -25.40
CA GLY A 76 -15.61 -9.13 -26.77
C GLY A 76 -16.63 -10.23 -27.10
N LYS A 77 -17.47 -10.61 -26.11
CA LYS A 77 -18.49 -11.65 -26.28
C LYS A 77 -19.85 -11.18 -25.78
N SER A 78 -20.92 -11.71 -26.36
CA SER A 78 -22.30 -11.48 -25.94
C SER A 78 -22.78 -12.49 -24.88
N TYR A 79 -21.96 -13.46 -24.52
CA TYR A 79 -22.30 -14.51 -23.56
C TYR A 79 -22.08 -14.05 -22.12
N VAL A 80 -22.81 -14.71 -21.21
CA VAL A 80 -22.62 -14.60 -19.78
C VAL A 80 -21.78 -15.78 -19.30
N GLY A 81 -20.81 -15.54 -18.44
CA GLY A 81 -19.98 -16.60 -17.86
C GLY A 81 -20.56 -17.16 -16.59
N LEU A 82 -20.50 -18.48 -16.45
CA LEU A 82 -20.75 -19.19 -15.21
C LEU A 82 -19.51 -20.02 -14.88
N GLU A 83 -18.82 -19.65 -13.80
CA GLU A 83 -17.57 -20.28 -13.39
C GLU A 83 -17.85 -21.27 -12.25
N LEU A 84 -17.57 -22.54 -12.53
CA LEU A 84 -17.77 -23.63 -11.57
C LEU A 84 -16.43 -24.18 -11.11
N PRO A 85 -16.26 -24.42 -9.80
CA PRO A 85 -15.04 -25.07 -9.31
C PRO A 85 -14.95 -26.50 -9.79
N ASN A 86 -13.76 -26.92 -10.19
CA ASN A 86 -13.49 -28.31 -10.53
C ASN A 86 -13.58 -29.19 -9.28
N LYS A 87 -13.94 -30.46 -9.45
CA LYS A 87 -13.94 -31.45 -8.36
C LYS A 87 -12.53 -31.63 -7.80
N THR A 88 -11.53 -31.71 -8.68
CA THR A 88 -10.11 -31.76 -8.34
C THR A 88 -9.47 -30.46 -8.80
N ARG A 89 -9.04 -29.65 -7.85
CA ARG A 89 -8.41 -28.34 -8.12
C ARG A 89 -6.89 -28.48 -8.04
N GLU A 90 -6.20 -27.94 -9.03
CA GLU A 90 -4.74 -27.88 -9.01
C GLU A 90 -4.26 -26.77 -8.07
N MET A 91 -3.16 -27.04 -7.36
CA MET A 91 -2.48 -26.04 -6.56
C MET A 91 -1.58 -25.18 -7.45
N VAL A 92 -1.63 -23.87 -7.27
CA VAL A 92 -0.74 -22.92 -7.94
C VAL A 92 0.44 -22.63 -7.01
N TYR A 93 1.61 -23.15 -7.32
CA TYR A 93 2.80 -22.94 -6.49
C TYR A 93 3.57 -21.71 -6.94
N PHE A 94 4.00 -20.91 -5.98
CA PHE A 94 4.85 -19.74 -6.24
C PHE A 94 6.12 -20.11 -7.01
N SER A 95 6.77 -21.21 -6.65
CA SER A 95 7.98 -21.69 -7.30
C SER A 95 7.82 -21.92 -8.81
N GLU A 96 6.64 -22.39 -9.24
CA GLU A 96 6.34 -22.59 -10.66
C GLU A 96 6.16 -21.26 -11.39
N VAL A 97 5.41 -20.33 -10.80
CA VAL A 97 5.08 -19.07 -11.47
C VAL A 97 6.28 -18.12 -11.50
N VAL A 98 7.07 -18.07 -10.44
CA VAL A 98 8.27 -17.23 -10.40
C VAL A 98 9.33 -17.71 -11.40
N ALA A 99 9.34 -18.99 -11.74
CA ALA A 99 10.25 -19.57 -12.71
C ALA A 99 9.80 -19.37 -14.18
N CYS A 100 8.60 -18.85 -14.42
CA CYS A 100 8.10 -18.66 -15.78
C CYS A 100 8.92 -17.60 -16.55
N ASP A 101 8.93 -17.72 -17.88
CA ASP A 101 9.70 -16.81 -18.73
C ASP A 101 9.27 -15.35 -18.57
N ALA A 102 7.98 -15.10 -18.46
CA ALA A 102 7.45 -13.74 -18.30
C ALA A 102 8.03 -13.04 -17.09
N PHE A 103 8.18 -13.74 -15.96
CA PHE A 103 8.80 -13.19 -14.76
C PHE A 103 10.30 -13.04 -14.94
N GLN A 104 10.98 -14.10 -15.38
CA GLN A 104 12.44 -14.12 -15.49
C GLN A 104 12.97 -13.08 -16.47
N GLN A 105 12.30 -12.87 -17.58
CA GLN A 105 12.71 -11.93 -18.62
C GLN A 105 12.35 -10.48 -18.34
N SER A 106 11.43 -10.24 -17.41
CA SER A 106 11.07 -8.88 -17.05
C SER A 106 12.25 -8.16 -16.38
N LYS A 107 12.58 -6.98 -16.89
CA LYS A 107 13.60 -6.09 -16.33
C LYS A 107 13.04 -5.05 -15.36
N ALA A 108 11.72 -4.98 -15.22
CA ALA A 108 11.07 -4.05 -14.31
C ALA A 108 11.33 -4.46 -12.86
N PRO A 109 11.91 -3.59 -12.03
CA PRO A 109 12.31 -3.96 -10.66
C PRO A 109 11.14 -4.28 -9.73
N LEU A 110 9.93 -3.80 -10.05
CA LEU A 110 8.74 -4.05 -9.26
C LEU A 110 7.80 -5.09 -9.87
N THR A 111 8.37 -6.03 -10.62
CA THR A 111 7.63 -7.16 -11.19
C THR A 111 7.20 -8.12 -10.08
N MET A 112 5.90 -8.45 -10.08
CA MET A 112 5.31 -9.34 -9.07
C MET A 112 4.54 -10.48 -9.74
N VAL A 113 4.61 -11.65 -9.10
CA VAL A 113 3.75 -12.79 -9.40
C VAL A 113 2.41 -12.58 -8.69
N LEU A 114 1.29 -12.79 -9.37
CA LEU A 114 -0.01 -12.94 -8.72
C LEU A 114 -0.42 -14.41 -8.63
N GLY A 115 -0.34 -15.15 -9.71
CA GLY A 115 -0.73 -16.55 -9.78
C GLY A 115 -0.97 -16.97 -11.22
N LYS A 116 -2.05 -17.70 -11.44
CA LYS A 116 -2.49 -18.15 -12.77
C LYS A 116 -3.92 -17.69 -13.05
N ASP A 117 -4.20 -17.36 -14.31
CA ASP A 117 -5.56 -17.05 -14.74
C ASP A 117 -6.43 -18.33 -14.84
N ILE A 118 -7.68 -18.17 -15.25
CA ILE A 118 -8.62 -19.28 -15.35
C ILE A 118 -8.21 -20.34 -16.41
N ALA A 119 -7.41 -19.96 -17.40
CA ALA A 119 -6.86 -20.87 -18.41
C ALA A 119 -5.57 -21.57 -17.96
N GLY A 120 -5.01 -21.18 -16.80
CA GLY A 120 -3.78 -21.75 -16.27
C GLY A 120 -2.51 -21.01 -16.70
N LEU A 121 -2.63 -19.83 -17.33
CA LEU A 121 -1.49 -19.02 -17.73
C LEU A 121 -0.98 -18.15 -16.56
N PRO A 122 0.34 -17.98 -16.41
CA PRO A 122 0.90 -17.13 -15.39
C PRO A 122 0.40 -15.68 -15.49
N VAL A 123 0.09 -15.07 -14.34
CA VAL A 123 -0.26 -13.65 -14.24
C VAL A 123 0.86 -12.91 -13.53
N ILE A 124 1.56 -12.09 -14.29
CA ILE A 124 2.70 -11.28 -13.84
C ILE A 124 2.32 -9.81 -14.02
N VAL A 125 2.57 -9.02 -13.00
CA VAL A 125 2.22 -7.59 -12.99
C VAL A 125 3.42 -6.74 -12.58
N ASP A 126 3.36 -5.46 -12.89
CA ASP A 126 4.35 -4.47 -12.49
C ASP A 126 3.70 -3.44 -11.56
N LEU A 127 4.13 -3.41 -10.31
CA LEU A 127 3.60 -2.47 -9.31
C LEU A 127 3.79 -1.01 -9.74
N ALA A 128 4.89 -0.70 -10.45
CA ALA A 128 5.16 0.66 -10.92
C ALA A 128 4.07 1.20 -11.84
N ARG A 129 3.37 0.34 -12.55
CA ARG A 129 2.28 0.72 -13.46
C ARG A 129 0.93 0.89 -12.75
N MET A 130 0.77 0.33 -11.57
CA MET A 130 -0.48 0.42 -10.82
C MET A 130 -0.80 1.85 -10.35
N PRO A 131 0.06 2.69 -9.81
CA PRO A 131 1.34 2.53 -9.10
C PRO A 131 1.18 2.16 -7.62
N HIS A 132 -0.05 2.11 -7.12
CA HIS A 132 -0.40 1.72 -5.76
C HIS A 132 -1.47 0.63 -5.81
N LEU A 133 -1.52 -0.21 -4.80
CA LEU A 133 -2.38 -1.39 -4.78
C LEU A 133 -3.13 -1.48 -3.46
N LEU A 134 -4.44 -1.64 -3.54
CA LEU A 134 -5.30 -2.00 -2.41
C LEU A 134 -5.59 -3.49 -2.45
N VAL A 135 -5.34 -4.19 -1.35
CA VAL A 135 -5.57 -5.63 -1.21
C VAL A 135 -6.52 -5.86 -0.04
N ALA A 136 -7.65 -6.47 -0.30
CA ALA A 136 -8.63 -6.72 0.75
C ALA A 136 -9.21 -8.15 0.67
N GLY A 137 -9.58 -8.69 1.81
CA GLY A 137 -10.18 -10.01 1.92
C GLY A 137 -10.34 -10.42 3.38
N THR A 138 -11.25 -11.34 3.66
CA THR A 138 -11.47 -11.82 5.02
C THR A 138 -10.37 -12.77 5.50
N THR A 139 -10.34 -13.03 6.79
CA THR A 139 -9.44 -14.03 7.38
C THR A 139 -9.67 -15.40 6.72
N GLY A 140 -8.58 -16.07 6.33
CA GLY A 140 -8.65 -17.37 5.65
C GLY A 140 -8.89 -17.30 4.15
N SER A 141 -9.02 -16.10 3.57
CA SER A 141 -9.22 -15.91 2.13
C SER A 141 -7.97 -16.13 1.28
N GLY A 142 -6.80 -16.17 1.92
CA GLY A 142 -5.50 -16.22 1.26
C GLY A 142 -4.82 -14.86 1.08
N LYS A 143 -5.36 -13.80 1.69
CA LYS A 143 -4.81 -12.44 1.60
C LYS A 143 -3.36 -12.37 2.11
N SER A 144 -3.09 -12.94 3.25
CA SER A 144 -1.73 -12.92 3.86
C SER A 144 -0.72 -13.66 2.99
N VAL A 145 -1.10 -14.82 2.45
CA VAL A 145 -0.26 -15.56 1.51
C VAL A 145 -0.03 -14.74 0.25
N GLY A 146 -1.06 -14.08 -0.27
CA GLY A 146 -0.96 -13.21 -1.44
C GLY A 146 -0.01 -12.03 -1.24
N VAL A 147 -0.05 -11.40 -0.08
CA VAL A 147 0.90 -10.31 0.27
C VAL A 147 2.33 -10.86 0.35
N ASN A 148 2.54 -12.02 0.96
CA ASN A 148 3.85 -12.67 0.99
C ASN A 148 4.35 -13.00 -0.43
N VAL A 149 3.49 -13.49 -1.31
CA VAL A 149 3.86 -13.77 -2.71
C VAL A 149 4.33 -12.50 -3.41
N MET A 150 3.66 -11.37 -3.20
CA MET A 150 4.07 -10.09 -3.76
C MET A 150 5.42 -9.63 -3.22
N ILE A 151 5.64 -9.71 -1.92
CA ILE A 151 6.91 -9.35 -1.28
C ILE A 151 8.03 -10.25 -1.79
N LEU A 152 7.82 -11.56 -1.79
CA LEU A 152 8.83 -12.51 -2.28
C LEU A 152 9.16 -12.27 -3.75
N SER A 153 8.18 -11.91 -4.58
CA SER A 153 8.41 -11.55 -5.98
C SER A 153 9.42 -10.40 -6.09
N LEU A 154 9.26 -9.36 -5.28
CA LEU A 154 10.18 -8.22 -5.24
C LEU A 154 11.58 -8.65 -4.80
N LEU A 155 11.67 -9.54 -3.80
CA LEU A 155 12.96 -10.06 -3.31
C LEU A 155 13.65 -10.99 -4.31
N TYR A 156 12.88 -11.72 -5.11
CA TYR A 156 13.43 -12.54 -6.21
C TYR A 156 13.90 -11.68 -7.39
N LYS A 157 13.21 -10.58 -7.66
CA LYS A 157 13.50 -9.73 -8.81
C LYS A 157 14.63 -8.73 -8.55
N SER A 158 14.71 -8.16 -7.35
CA SER A 158 15.49 -6.94 -7.11
C SER A 158 16.35 -7.01 -5.85
N SER A 159 17.54 -6.42 -5.97
CA SER A 159 18.44 -6.19 -4.85
C SER A 159 18.10 -4.90 -4.09
N PRO A 160 18.69 -4.65 -2.91
CA PRO A 160 18.50 -3.39 -2.19
C PRO A 160 18.91 -2.13 -2.96
N GLU A 161 19.72 -2.26 -3.99
CA GLU A 161 20.08 -1.14 -4.87
C GLU A 161 18.90 -0.66 -5.72
N ASP A 162 18.01 -1.57 -6.05
CA ASP A 162 16.87 -1.30 -6.93
C ASP A 162 15.56 -1.08 -6.19
N VAL A 163 15.37 -1.79 -5.06
CA VAL A 163 14.12 -1.76 -4.29
C VAL A 163 14.40 -1.73 -2.80
N ARG A 164 13.80 -0.77 -2.11
CA ARG A 164 13.82 -0.69 -0.66
C ARG A 164 12.39 -0.79 -0.12
N LEU A 165 12.26 -1.28 1.09
CA LEU A 165 10.97 -1.60 1.70
C LEU A 165 10.79 -0.87 3.02
N ILE A 166 9.56 -0.40 3.24
CA ILE A 166 9.05 0.00 4.55
C ILE A 166 7.87 -0.92 4.83
N MET A 167 7.93 -1.65 5.93
CA MET A 167 6.87 -2.58 6.32
C MET A 167 6.21 -2.14 7.61
N ILE A 168 4.89 -2.05 7.61
CA ILE A 168 4.07 -1.65 8.75
C ILE A 168 3.12 -2.78 9.09
N ASP A 169 3.27 -3.33 10.29
CA ASP A 169 2.51 -4.48 10.78
C ASP A 169 2.04 -4.24 12.22
N PRO A 170 0.82 -3.68 12.40
CA PRO A 170 0.32 -3.34 13.72
C PRO A 170 0.18 -4.52 14.68
N LYS A 171 -0.12 -5.70 14.15
CA LYS A 171 -0.38 -6.91 14.93
C LYS A 171 0.84 -7.79 15.16
N MET A 172 1.97 -7.48 14.54
CA MET A 172 3.23 -8.25 14.59
C MET A 172 3.12 -9.72 14.14
N LEU A 173 2.13 -10.04 13.30
CA LEU A 173 1.82 -11.42 12.93
C LEU A 173 2.34 -11.83 11.56
N GLU A 174 2.43 -10.90 10.61
CA GLU A 174 2.60 -11.24 9.19
C GLU A 174 3.95 -10.81 8.62
N LEU A 175 4.43 -9.60 8.95
CA LEU A 175 5.60 -9.00 8.31
C LEU A 175 6.87 -9.08 9.15
N SER A 176 6.80 -9.45 10.42
CA SER A 176 7.97 -9.52 11.31
C SER A 176 9.00 -10.55 10.88
N VAL A 177 8.60 -11.54 10.07
CA VAL A 177 9.50 -12.52 9.48
C VAL A 177 10.57 -11.87 8.59
N TYR A 178 10.28 -10.71 8.01
CA TYR A 178 11.21 -10.00 7.12
C TYR A 178 12.22 -9.13 7.85
N GLU A 179 12.16 -9.05 9.18
CA GLU A 179 13.08 -8.24 9.97
C GLU A 179 14.54 -8.62 9.67
N GLY A 180 15.36 -7.63 9.40
CA GLY A 180 16.79 -7.81 9.15
C GLY A 180 17.21 -8.03 7.70
N ILE A 181 16.27 -8.09 6.74
CA ILE A 181 16.65 -8.14 5.32
C ILE A 181 17.25 -6.79 4.87
N PRO A 182 18.25 -6.82 3.95
CA PRO A 182 18.94 -5.58 3.56
C PRO A 182 18.06 -4.58 2.81
N HIS A 183 16.90 -4.97 2.31
CA HIS A 183 15.96 -4.09 1.61
C HIS A 183 15.25 -3.11 2.55
N LEU A 184 15.16 -3.41 3.85
CA LEU A 184 14.43 -2.56 4.79
C LEU A 184 15.13 -1.21 5.00
N LEU A 185 14.36 -0.14 4.94
CA LEU A 185 14.80 1.22 5.27
C LEU A 185 14.73 1.52 6.76
N THR A 186 13.88 0.80 7.48
CA THR A 186 13.70 0.88 8.92
C THR A 186 13.30 -0.49 9.46
N GLU A 187 13.33 -0.66 10.76
CA GLU A 187 12.75 -1.84 11.38
C GLU A 187 11.29 -2.01 10.97
N VAL A 188 10.76 -3.23 11.02
CA VAL A 188 9.33 -3.45 10.79
C VAL A 188 8.54 -2.64 11.81
N VAL A 189 7.70 -1.74 11.32
CA VAL A 189 6.99 -0.76 12.14
C VAL A 189 5.76 -1.41 12.75
N THR A 190 5.64 -1.38 14.07
CA THR A 190 4.53 -1.97 14.82
C THR A 190 3.73 -0.94 15.60
N ASP A 191 4.33 0.18 15.93
CA ASP A 191 3.66 1.29 16.61
C ASP A 191 3.01 2.24 15.60
N MET A 192 1.79 2.69 15.89
CA MET A 192 1.03 3.52 14.94
C MET A 192 1.54 4.95 14.81
N LYS A 193 2.17 5.51 15.85
CA LYS A 193 2.83 6.82 15.75
C LYS A 193 4.05 6.72 14.83
N ASP A 194 4.83 5.67 14.96
CA ASP A 194 5.97 5.38 14.08
C ASP A 194 5.51 5.17 12.64
N ALA A 195 4.37 4.49 12.45
CA ALA A 195 3.77 4.31 11.13
C ALA A 195 3.40 5.64 10.48
N ALA A 196 2.78 6.55 11.23
CA ALA A 196 2.47 7.90 10.74
C ALA A 196 3.75 8.67 10.39
N ASN A 197 4.79 8.56 11.21
CA ASN A 197 6.09 9.17 10.94
C ASN A 197 6.73 8.61 9.65
N ALA A 198 6.63 7.28 9.44
CA ALA A 198 7.12 6.65 8.23
C ALA A 198 6.41 7.17 6.98
N LEU A 199 5.10 7.36 7.03
CA LEU A 199 4.34 7.93 5.91
C LEU A 199 4.72 9.41 5.66
N ARG A 200 4.93 10.18 6.71
CA ARG A 200 5.42 11.56 6.58
C ARG A 200 6.80 11.61 5.94
N TRP A 201 7.68 10.73 6.36
CA TRP A 201 8.99 10.60 5.74
C TRP A 201 8.87 10.31 4.25
N CYS A 202 7.94 9.42 3.86
CA CYS A 202 7.68 9.11 2.45
C CYS A 202 7.25 10.35 1.66
N VAL A 203 6.40 11.18 2.22
CA VAL A 203 6.00 12.44 1.56
C VAL A 203 7.19 13.39 1.44
N GLY A 204 7.99 13.51 2.49
CA GLY A 204 9.23 14.31 2.46
C GLY A 204 10.24 13.80 1.43
N GLU A 205 10.45 12.50 1.36
CA GLU A 205 11.31 11.85 0.37
C GLU A 205 10.79 12.04 -1.05
N MET A 206 9.49 11.95 -1.25
CA MET A 206 8.84 12.23 -2.52
C MET A 206 9.13 13.66 -2.98
N GLU A 207 8.95 14.65 -2.12
CA GLU A 207 9.22 16.06 -2.42
C GLU A 207 10.71 16.29 -2.71
N ARG A 208 11.60 15.70 -1.92
CA ARG A 208 13.03 15.74 -2.13
C ARG A 208 13.42 15.19 -3.51
N ARG A 209 12.86 14.05 -3.88
CA ARG A 209 13.10 13.41 -5.19
C ARG A 209 12.60 14.29 -6.33
N TYR A 210 11.43 14.92 -6.19
CA TYR A 210 10.91 15.83 -7.20
C TYR A 210 11.81 17.06 -7.41
N LYS A 211 12.29 17.66 -6.33
CA LYS A 211 13.23 18.78 -6.41
C LYS A 211 14.52 18.38 -7.13
N LEU A 212 15.05 17.22 -6.78
CA LEU A 212 16.28 16.69 -7.37
C LEU A 212 16.09 16.39 -8.85
N MET A 213 14.99 15.73 -9.23
CA MET A 213 14.66 15.44 -10.62
C MET A 213 14.44 16.72 -11.44
N SER A 214 13.77 17.70 -10.89
CA SER A 214 13.55 19.00 -11.51
C SER A 214 14.89 19.73 -11.77
N ALA A 215 15.79 19.73 -10.78
CA ALA A 215 17.11 20.33 -10.92
C ALA A 215 17.96 19.67 -12.01
N LEU A 216 17.77 18.37 -12.24
CA LEU A 216 18.48 17.61 -13.27
C LEU A 216 17.75 17.55 -14.61
N GLY A 217 16.54 18.10 -14.70
CA GLY A 217 15.75 18.12 -15.92
C GLY A 217 15.18 16.76 -16.33
N VAL A 218 14.94 15.86 -15.38
CA VAL A 218 14.34 14.53 -15.60
C VAL A 218 12.94 14.48 -15.01
N ARG A 219 12.09 13.57 -15.54
CA ARG A 219 10.66 13.53 -15.20
C ARG A 219 10.27 12.40 -14.23
N ASN A 220 11.11 11.37 -14.12
CA ASN A 220 10.80 10.20 -13.30
C ASN A 220 12.09 9.55 -12.79
N LEU A 221 11.93 8.62 -11.86
CA LEU A 221 13.05 7.92 -11.23
C LEU A 221 13.90 7.15 -12.24
N LYS A 222 13.29 6.53 -13.23
CA LYS A 222 14.02 5.80 -14.28
C LYS A 222 14.93 6.73 -15.07
N GLY A 223 14.43 7.90 -15.46
CA GLY A 223 15.22 8.93 -16.15
C GLY A 223 16.33 9.47 -15.28
N TYR A 224 16.06 9.68 -13.99
CA TYR A 224 17.07 10.10 -13.02
C TYR A 224 18.20 9.06 -12.92
N ASN A 225 17.87 7.81 -12.68
CA ASN A 225 18.86 6.74 -12.53
C ASN A 225 19.68 6.53 -13.79
N GLN A 226 19.05 6.61 -14.96
CA GLN A 226 19.75 6.52 -16.24
C GLN A 226 20.79 7.65 -16.39
N LYS A 227 20.40 8.88 -16.05
CA LYS A 227 21.30 10.03 -16.12
C LYS A 227 22.49 9.90 -15.16
N ILE A 228 22.25 9.41 -13.95
CA ILE A 228 23.31 9.17 -12.96
C ILE A 228 24.30 8.11 -13.47
N LEU A 229 23.80 6.97 -13.99
CA LEU A 229 24.65 5.91 -14.51
C LEU A 229 25.47 6.34 -15.71
N GLU A 230 24.88 7.07 -16.65
CA GLU A 230 25.58 7.60 -17.82
C GLU A 230 26.70 8.57 -17.42
N ALA A 231 26.45 9.44 -16.42
CA ALA A 231 27.46 10.36 -15.92
C ALA A 231 28.63 9.62 -15.24
N GLN A 232 28.36 8.57 -14.49
CA GLN A 232 29.38 7.74 -13.86
C GLN A 232 30.20 6.98 -14.88
N GLU A 233 29.57 6.41 -15.90
CA GLU A 233 30.26 5.68 -16.98
C GLU A 233 31.12 6.59 -17.85
N SER A 234 30.74 7.86 -18.05
CA SER A 234 31.52 8.85 -18.81
C SER A 234 32.70 9.41 -18.01
N GLY A 235 32.86 9.06 -16.74
CA GLY A 235 33.89 9.56 -15.85
C GLY A 235 33.63 10.96 -15.27
N GLU A 236 32.46 11.52 -15.49
CA GLU A 236 32.03 12.82 -14.97
C GLU A 236 30.79 12.68 -14.09
N PRO A 237 30.91 12.07 -12.87
CA PRO A 237 29.76 11.87 -12.00
C PRO A 237 29.16 13.21 -11.56
N LEU A 238 27.84 13.23 -11.43
CA LEU A 238 27.10 14.43 -11.05
C LEU A 238 27.13 14.66 -9.55
N ARG A 239 27.27 15.93 -9.16
CA ARG A 239 27.18 16.36 -7.75
C ARG A 239 25.77 16.82 -7.43
N ASP A 240 25.40 16.75 -6.16
CA ASP A 240 24.08 17.15 -5.69
C ASP A 240 23.85 18.66 -5.90
N PRO A 241 22.94 19.08 -6.80
CA PRO A 241 22.67 20.48 -7.09
C PRO A 241 21.88 21.19 -5.98
N LEU A 242 21.30 20.44 -5.04
CA LEU A 242 20.52 21.00 -3.94
C LEU A 242 21.32 21.15 -2.66
N TRP A 243 22.57 20.68 -2.64
CA TRP A 243 23.43 20.75 -1.48
C TRP A 243 23.80 22.20 -1.13
N LYS A 244 23.80 22.47 0.18
CA LYS A 244 24.23 23.77 0.73
C LYS A 244 25.40 23.54 1.68
N PRO A 245 26.35 24.51 1.82
CA PRO A 245 27.55 24.36 2.67
C PRO A 245 27.28 23.96 4.12
N ARG A 246 26.07 24.23 4.62
CA ARG A 246 25.64 23.89 6.00
C ARG A 246 25.08 22.48 6.16
N ASP A 247 24.87 21.74 5.05
CA ASP A 247 24.23 20.41 5.10
C ASP A 247 25.20 19.30 5.47
N SER A 248 26.51 19.52 5.27
CA SER A 248 27.55 18.58 5.67
C SER A 248 28.86 19.30 6.00
N MET A 249 29.81 18.59 6.60
CA MET A 249 31.16 19.11 6.88
C MET A 249 32.08 19.07 5.66
N ASP A 250 31.60 18.51 4.54
CA ASP A 250 32.36 18.43 3.30
C ASP A 250 32.46 19.82 2.63
N GLU A 251 33.61 20.11 1.99
CA GLU A 251 33.80 21.37 1.26
C GLU A 251 33.07 21.40 -0.09
N LEU A 252 32.70 20.24 -0.61
CA LEU A 252 32.07 20.07 -1.92
C LEU A 252 30.78 19.26 -1.79
N PRO A 253 29.80 19.46 -2.70
CA PRO A 253 28.60 18.66 -2.75
C PRO A 253 28.94 17.18 -2.94
N PRO A 254 28.19 16.25 -2.30
CA PRO A 254 28.39 14.82 -2.53
C PRO A 254 28.01 14.46 -3.96
N TYR A 255 28.57 13.36 -4.46
CA TYR A 255 28.15 12.78 -5.73
C TYR A 255 26.76 12.15 -5.58
N LEU A 256 25.96 12.30 -6.63
CA LEU A 256 24.66 11.66 -6.70
C LEU A 256 24.81 10.16 -7.00
N GLU A 257 23.99 9.38 -6.33
CA GLU A 257 23.91 7.94 -6.53
C GLU A 257 22.52 7.57 -7.08
N LYS A 258 22.46 6.39 -7.69
CA LYS A 258 21.20 5.78 -8.09
C LYS A 258 20.25 5.70 -6.90
N LEU A 259 18.97 5.98 -7.13
CA LEU A 259 17.93 5.88 -6.11
C LEU A 259 17.07 4.63 -6.34
N PRO A 260 16.82 3.85 -5.29
CA PRO A 260 15.92 2.71 -5.39
C PRO A 260 14.45 3.15 -5.45
N SER A 261 13.61 2.30 -6.02
CA SER A 261 12.17 2.38 -5.77
C SER A 261 11.90 2.02 -4.32
N ILE A 262 10.90 2.66 -3.73
CA ILE A 262 10.48 2.39 -2.34
C ILE A 262 9.07 1.81 -2.38
N VAL A 263 8.89 0.65 -1.76
CA VAL A 263 7.58 0.01 -1.59
C VAL A 263 7.21 0.01 -0.11
N VAL A 264 6.09 0.62 0.20
CA VAL A 264 5.53 0.65 1.54
C VAL A 264 4.42 -0.38 1.62
N VAL A 265 4.62 -1.42 2.43
CA VAL A 265 3.62 -2.48 2.64
C VAL A 265 2.99 -2.25 4.01
N ILE A 266 1.69 -2.05 4.01
CA ILE A 266 0.92 -1.89 5.25
C ILE A 266 -0.02 -3.09 5.37
N ASP A 267 0.27 -3.95 6.34
CA ASP A 267 -0.61 -5.04 6.72
C ASP A 267 -1.62 -4.52 7.73
N GLU A 268 -2.86 -4.57 7.38
CA GLU A 268 -4.00 -4.05 8.15
C GLU A 268 -3.95 -2.53 8.42
N PHE A 269 -4.16 -1.75 7.35
CA PHE A 269 -4.20 -0.29 7.48
C PHE A 269 -5.45 0.23 8.22
N ALA A 270 -6.46 -0.61 8.42
CA ALA A 270 -7.63 -0.28 9.26
C ALA A 270 -7.21 0.11 10.67
N ASP A 271 -6.22 -0.57 11.24
CA ASP A 271 -5.73 -0.27 12.59
C ASP A 271 -5.07 1.11 12.66
N MET A 272 -4.37 1.51 11.60
CA MET A 272 -3.83 2.87 11.49
C MET A 272 -4.94 3.91 11.40
N MET A 273 -5.94 3.65 10.56
CA MET A 273 -7.08 4.55 10.36
C MET A 273 -7.88 4.76 11.65
N MET A 274 -8.03 3.73 12.45
CA MET A 274 -8.78 3.79 13.71
C MET A 274 -8.02 4.53 14.82
N ILE A 275 -6.70 4.43 14.86
CA ILE A 275 -5.87 5.00 15.92
C ILE A 275 -5.44 6.43 15.59
N VAL A 276 -4.96 6.67 14.39
CA VAL A 276 -4.39 7.96 13.94
C VAL A 276 -5.38 8.79 13.14
N GLY A 277 -6.40 8.16 12.57
CA GLY A 277 -7.53 8.84 11.95
C GLY A 277 -7.21 9.50 10.61
N LYS A 278 -7.81 10.67 10.39
CA LYS A 278 -7.76 11.40 9.11
C LYS A 278 -6.36 11.76 8.62
N LYS A 279 -5.38 11.93 9.51
CA LYS A 279 -4.00 12.24 9.12
C LYS A 279 -3.38 11.14 8.27
N VAL A 280 -3.61 9.88 8.62
CA VAL A 280 -3.12 8.74 7.84
C VAL A 280 -3.79 8.70 6.48
N GLU A 281 -5.08 8.89 6.43
CA GLU A 281 -5.84 8.93 5.17
C GLU A 281 -5.30 10.04 4.24
N GLU A 282 -5.08 11.23 4.76
CA GLU A 282 -4.53 12.35 4.00
C GLU A 282 -3.11 12.09 3.51
N LEU A 283 -2.26 11.49 4.33
CA LEU A 283 -0.89 11.13 3.96
C LEU A 283 -0.87 10.08 2.85
N ILE A 284 -1.70 9.05 2.98
CA ILE A 284 -1.87 8.01 1.95
C ILE A 284 -2.35 8.64 0.65
N ALA A 285 -3.34 9.53 0.71
CA ALA A 285 -3.87 10.22 -0.47
C ALA A 285 -2.79 11.07 -1.15
N ARG A 286 -1.98 11.79 -0.41
CA ARG A 286 -0.86 12.59 -0.96
C ARG A 286 0.16 11.74 -1.67
N ILE A 287 0.58 10.64 -1.06
CA ILE A 287 1.50 9.70 -1.68
C ILE A 287 0.87 9.13 -2.95
N ALA A 288 -0.37 8.69 -2.87
CA ALA A 288 -1.06 8.07 -4.01
C ALA A 288 -1.22 9.03 -5.20
N GLN A 289 -1.40 10.32 -4.95
CA GLN A 289 -1.57 11.31 -6.00
C GLN A 289 -0.29 11.63 -6.79
N LYS A 290 0.88 11.58 -6.13
CA LYS A 290 2.10 12.16 -6.71
C LYS A 290 3.33 11.24 -6.70
N ALA A 291 3.33 10.15 -5.97
CA ALA A 291 4.55 9.39 -5.72
C ALA A 291 5.02 8.49 -6.87
N ARG A 292 4.19 8.27 -7.88
CA ARG A 292 4.53 7.38 -9.01
C ARG A 292 5.86 7.75 -9.67
N ALA A 293 6.00 9.00 -10.08
CA ALA A 293 7.21 9.46 -10.76
C ALA A 293 8.45 9.45 -9.86
N ALA A 294 8.25 9.62 -8.55
CA ALA A 294 9.31 9.55 -7.56
C ALA A 294 9.74 8.13 -7.18
N GLY A 295 9.03 7.13 -7.67
CA GLY A 295 9.34 5.72 -7.40
C GLY A 295 8.94 5.25 -6.01
N ILE A 296 7.88 5.80 -5.43
CA ILE A 296 7.34 5.40 -4.13
C ILE A 296 5.95 4.78 -4.34
N HIS A 297 5.76 3.56 -3.87
CA HIS A 297 4.57 2.75 -4.15
C HIS A 297 4.00 2.16 -2.87
N LEU A 298 2.67 2.15 -2.77
CA LEU A 298 1.94 1.63 -1.62
C LEU A 298 1.29 0.28 -1.95
N ILE A 299 1.40 -0.67 -1.03
CA ILE A 299 0.56 -1.87 -0.97
C ILE A 299 -0.21 -1.80 0.34
N LEU A 300 -1.49 -1.49 0.26
CA LEU A 300 -2.37 -1.37 1.42
C LEU A 300 -3.22 -2.63 1.55
N ALA A 301 -3.09 -3.35 2.64
CA ALA A 301 -3.85 -4.57 2.89
C ALA A 301 -4.80 -4.39 4.07
N THR A 302 -5.98 -5.01 3.99
CA THR A 302 -6.94 -5.02 5.10
C THR A 302 -7.80 -6.28 5.08
N GLN A 303 -8.15 -6.77 6.26
CA GLN A 303 -9.15 -7.82 6.46
C GLN A 303 -10.55 -7.24 6.71
N ARG A 304 -10.66 -5.91 6.77
CA ARG A 304 -11.91 -5.21 7.08
C ARG A 304 -12.42 -4.44 5.85
N PRO A 305 -13.24 -5.08 4.99
CA PRO A 305 -13.76 -4.43 3.79
C PRO A 305 -14.95 -3.52 4.12
N SER A 306 -14.76 -2.54 4.99
CA SER A 306 -15.79 -1.57 5.38
C SER A 306 -15.55 -0.20 4.73
N VAL A 307 -16.61 0.59 4.58
CA VAL A 307 -16.54 1.93 4.01
C VAL A 307 -15.75 2.92 4.88
N ASP A 308 -15.62 2.63 6.19
CA ASP A 308 -14.84 3.45 7.12
C ASP A 308 -13.33 3.26 6.93
N VAL A 309 -12.92 2.14 6.36
CA VAL A 309 -11.52 1.80 6.08
C VAL A 309 -11.19 2.05 4.62
N ILE A 310 -11.97 1.48 3.72
CA ILE A 310 -11.84 1.68 2.28
C ILE A 310 -12.74 2.87 1.89
N THR A 311 -12.27 4.06 2.25
CA THR A 311 -13.00 5.31 2.09
C THR A 311 -13.05 5.76 0.64
N GLY A 312 -13.94 6.71 0.33
CA GLY A 312 -13.98 7.32 -0.99
C GLY A 312 -12.68 7.99 -1.39
N LEU A 313 -11.96 8.60 -0.45
CA LEU A 313 -10.67 9.23 -0.70
C LEU A 313 -9.59 8.19 -1.07
N ILE A 314 -9.53 7.08 -0.35
CA ILE A 314 -8.62 5.96 -0.67
C ILE A 314 -8.95 5.38 -2.05
N LYS A 315 -10.22 5.11 -2.32
CA LYS A 315 -10.65 4.53 -3.60
C LYS A 315 -10.40 5.45 -4.79
N ALA A 316 -10.57 6.75 -4.61
CA ALA A 316 -10.31 7.73 -5.66
C ALA A 316 -8.83 7.80 -6.07
N ASN A 317 -7.92 7.53 -5.13
CA ASN A 317 -6.49 7.66 -5.34
C ASN A 317 -5.78 6.31 -5.59
N ILE A 318 -6.41 5.19 -5.25
CA ILE A 318 -5.86 3.85 -5.48
C ILE A 318 -6.86 3.03 -6.30
N PRO A 319 -6.83 3.17 -7.63
CA PRO A 319 -7.78 2.50 -8.51
C PRO A 319 -7.46 1.03 -8.77
N THR A 320 -6.23 0.59 -8.54
CA THR A 320 -5.83 -0.82 -8.71
C THR A 320 -6.12 -1.59 -7.44
N ARG A 321 -6.90 -2.66 -7.57
CA ARG A 321 -7.40 -3.40 -6.41
C ARG A 321 -7.34 -4.90 -6.64
N ILE A 322 -7.08 -5.62 -5.55
CA ILE A 322 -7.22 -7.06 -5.47
C ILE A 322 -8.21 -7.37 -4.36
N ALA A 323 -9.26 -8.11 -4.68
CA ALA A 323 -10.17 -8.66 -3.69
C ALA A 323 -9.99 -10.16 -3.62
N PHE A 324 -9.58 -10.64 -2.45
CA PHE A 324 -9.73 -12.05 -2.08
C PHE A 324 -11.17 -12.29 -1.63
N GLN A 325 -11.51 -13.51 -1.27
CA GLN A 325 -12.88 -13.85 -0.86
C GLN A 325 -13.36 -12.94 0.28
N VAL A 326 -14.60 -12.49 0.16
CA VAL A 326 -15.34 -11.75 1.18
C VAL A 326 -16.65 -12.47 1.49
N GLN A 327 -17.34 -12.06 2.56
CA GLN A 327 -18.53 -12.75 3.05
C GLN A 327 -19.83 -12.32 2.35
N SER A 328 -19.86 -11.11 1.78
CA SER A 328 -21.08 -10.53 1.21
C SER A 328 -20.84 -9.75 -0.07
N LYS A 329 -21.91 -9.57 -0.85
CA LYS A 329 -21.91 -8.70 -2.03
C LYS A 329 -21.60 -7.24 -1.67
N ILE A 330 -22.03 -6.79 -0.51
CA ILE A 330 -21.75 -5.45 0.01
C ILE A 330 -20.26 -5.25 0.19
N ASP A 331 -19.57 -6.21 0.80
CA ASP A 331 -18.12 -6.17 1.00
C ASP A 331 -17.37 -6.17 -0.34
N SER A 332 -17.82 -6.97 -1.30
CA SER A 332 -17.26 -6.96 -2.65
C SER A 332 -17.40 -5.59 -3.33
N ARG A 333 -18.57 -4.97 -3.22
CA ARG A 333 -18.81 -3.62 -3.77
C ARG A 333 -17.96 -2.56 -3.10
N THR A 334 -17.72 -2.69 -1.80
CA THR A 334 -16.83 -1.79 -1.08
C THR A 334 -15.42 -1.81 -1.66
N ILE A 335 -14.91 -2.99 -2.03
CA ILE A 335 -13.56 -3.14 -2.58
C ILE A 335 -13.52 -2.83 -4.07
N LEU A 336 -14.43 -3.43 -4.85
CA LEU A 336 -14.35 -3.47 -6.32
C LEU A 336 -15.39 -2.61 -7.03
N ASP A 337 -16.30 -1.99 -6.33
CA ASP A 337 -17.48 -1.30 -6.85
C ASP A 337 -18.46 -2.22 -7.59
N GLN A 338 -18.34 -3.53 -7.39
CA GLN A 338 -19.16 -4.55 -8.03
C GLN A 338 -19.16 -5.83 -7.20
N PRO A 339 -20.19 -6.71 -7.36
CA PRO A 339 -20.19 -8.02 -6.74
C PRO A 339 -19.16 -8.96 -7.41
N GLY A 340 -18.90 -10.09 -6.82
CA GLY A 340 -18.07 -11.16 -7.36
C GLY A 340 -17.06 -11.72 -6.38
N ALA A 341 -16.48 -10.91 -5.51
CA ALA A 341 -15.53 -11.41 -4.51
C ALA A 341 -16.19 -12.30 -3.45
N ASP A 342 -17.49 -12.18 -3.24
CA ASP A 342 -18.31 -13.06 -2.41
C ASP A 342 -18.47 -14.47 -3.01
N GLN A 343 -18.22 -14.60 -4.31
CA GLN A 343 -18.35 -15.85 -5.08
C GLN A 343 -17.02 -16.60 -5.26
N LEU A 344 -15.93 -16.09 -4.68
CA LEU A 344 -14.61 -16.71 -4.75
C LEU A 344 -14.52 -17.95 -3.84
N LEU A 345 -13.54 -18.81 -4.11
CA LEU A 345 -13.36 -20.08 -3.41
C LEU A 345 -12.57 -19.98 -2.09
N GLY A 346 -11.92 -18.85 -1.84
CA GLY A 346 -10.93 -18.75 -0.76
C GLY A 346 -9.58 -19.31 -1.17
N GLN A 347 -8.67 -19.47 -0.23
CA GLN A 347 -7.34 -20.07 -0.43
C GLN A 347 -6.51 -19.42 -1.56
N GLY A 348 -6.58 -18.10 -1.68
CA GLY A 348 -5.81 -17.36 -2.68
C GLY A 348 -6.56 -17.04 -3.96
N ASP A 349 -7.80 -17.53 -4.12
CA ASP A 349 -8.64 -17.14 -5.25
C ASP A 349 -9.00 -15.66 -5.14
N MET A 350 -8.71 -14.87 -6.19
CA MET A 350 -8.84 -13.42 -6.15
C MET A 350 -9.48 -12.85 -7.41
N LEU A 351 -10.00 -11.65 -7.29
CA LEU A 351 -10.35 -10.78 -8.41
C LEU A 351 -9.36 -9.62 -8.45
N TYR A 352 -8.65 -9.51 -9.55
CA TYR A 352 -7.71 -8.44 -9.83
C TYR A 352 -8.35 -7.40 -10.74
N LEU A 353 -8.45 -6.17 -10.24
CA LEU A 353 -8.97 -5.02 -10.99
C LEU A 353 -7.79 -4.15 -11.42
N PRO A 354 -7.34 -4.28 -12.69
CA PRO A 354 -6.19 -3.51 -13.17
C PRO A 354 -6.53 -2.02 -13.31
N PRO A 355 -5.51 -1.14 -13.37
CA PRO A 355 -5.73 0.28 -13.53
C PRO A 355 -6.43 0.58 -14.85
N GLY A 356 -7.43 1.48 -14.81
CA GLY A 356 -8.16 1.91 -16.00
C GLY A 356 -9.18 0.91 -16.55
N SER A 357 -9.39 -0.22 -15.88
CA SER A 357 -10.41 -1.22 -16.26
C SER A 357 -11.52 -1.29 -15.22
N GLY A 358 -12.76 -1.43 -15.68
CA GLY A 358 -13.91 -1.73 -14.83
C GLY A 358 -14.21 -3.22 -14.70
N VAL A 359 -13.46 -4.07 -15.41
CA VAL A 359 -13.69 -5.52 -15.45
C VAL A 359 -12.55 -6.23 -14.70
N PRO A 360 -12.85 -6.91 -13.58
CA PRO A 360 -11.84 -7.66 -12.85
C PRO A 360 -11.47 -8.95 -13.58
N THR A 361 -10.23 -9.35 -13.44
CA THR A 361 -9.70 -10.64 -13.91
C THR A 361 -9.61 -11.58 -12.73
N ARG A 362 -10.17 -12.79 -12.86
CA ARG A 362 -10.02 -13.83 -11.84
C ARG A 362 -8.61 -14.42 -11.94
N VAL A 363 -7.93 -14.47 -10.80
CA VAL A 363 -6.59 -15.03 -10.67
C VAL A 363 -6.60 -16.02 -9.52
N HIS A 364 -6.11 -17.21 -9.78
CA HIS A 364 -5.86 -18.20 -8.73
C HIS A 364 -4.48 -17.89 -8.15
N GLY A 365 -4.48 -17.29 -6.96
CA GLY A 365 -3.29 -16.78 -6.31
C GLY A 365 -2.27 -17.89 -6.03
N ALA A 366 -1.00 -17.56 -6.26
CA ALA A 366 0.08 -18.47 -5.97
C ALA A 366 0.18 -18.73 -4.47
N PHE A 367 0.54 -19.96 -4.12
CA PHE A 367 0.74 -20.40 -2.75
C PHE A 367 2.24 -20.44 -2.42
N VAL A 368 2.59 -19.90 -1.28
CA VAL A 368 3.91 -20.02 -0.67
C VAL A 368 3.72 -20.37 0.81
N ASP A 369 4.48 -21.35 1.31
CA ASP A 369 4.42 -21.69 2.72
C ASP A 369 5.42 -20.84 3.56
N ASP A 370 5.26 -20.88 4.87
CA ASP A 370 6.12 -20.13 5.79
C ASP A 370 7.59 -20.56 5.69
N HIS A 371 7.83 -21.81 5.40
CA HIS A 371 9.18 -22.35 5.25
C HIS A 371 9.93 -21.70 4.07
N GLU A 372 9.26 -21.52 2.94
CA GLU A 372 9.82 -20.84 1.77
C GLU A 372 10.11 -19.37 2.07
N VAL A 373 9.21 -18.69 2.78
CA VAL A 373 9.42 -17.29 3.22
C VAL A 373 10.66 -17.20 4.09
N HIS A 374 10.78 -18.05 5.11
CA HIS A 374 11.94 -18.09 5.99
C HIS A 374 13.25 -18.37 5.25
N ALA A 375 13.23 -19.24 4.26
CA ALA A 375 14.40 -19.56 3.45
C ALA A 375 14.89 -18.36 2.63
N VAL A 376 13.98 -17.62 2.01
CA VAL A 376 14.32 -16.41 1.24
C VAL A 376 14.86 -15.32 2.16
N VAL A 377 14.24 -15.10 3.29
CA VAL A 377 14.69 -14.13 4.29
C VAL A 377 16.09 -14.46 4.80
N ALA A 378 16.34 -15.73 5.14
CA ALA A 378 17.63 -16.18 5.61
C ALA A 378 18.74 -16.00 4.56
N ASP A 379 18.42 -16.26 3.29
CA ASP A 379 19.36 -16.06 2.19
C ASP A 379 19.75 -14.59 2.03
N TRP A 380 18.78 -13.69 2.06
CA TRP A 380 19.06 -12.24 1.98
C TRP A 380 19.84 -11.72 3.18
N LYS A 381 19.57 -12.20 4.38
CA LYS A 381 20.33 -11.82 5.58
C LYS A 381 21.81 -12.22 5.49
N LYS A 382 22.12 -13.31 4.80
CA LYS A 382 23.52 -13.73 4.54
C LYS A 382 24.23 -12.80 3.56
N ARG A 383 23.48 -12.18 2.65
CA ARG A 383 24.03 -11.31 1.59
C ARG A 383 24.33 -9.90 2.07
N GLY A 384 23.69 -9.42 3.11
CA GLY A 384 23.87 -8.08 3.61
C GLY A 384 23.03 -7.77 4.83
N LYS A 385 23.37 -6.65 5.47
CA LYS A 385 22.64 -6.11 6.61
C LYS A 385 21.84 -4.88 6.15
N PRO A 386 20.69 -4.59 6.81
CA PRO A 386 19.97 -3.38 6.53
C PRO A 386 20.76 -2.13 6.95
N ASN A 387 20.63 -1.08 6.19
CA ASN A 387 21.14 0.25 6.53
C ASN A 387 19.92 1.14 6.80
N TYR A 388 19.55 1.25 8.08
CA TYR A 388 18.36 1.96 8.49
C TYR A 388 18.54 3.48 8.43
N ILE A 389 17.46 4.15 8.08
CA ILE A 389 17.35 5.61 8.10
C ILE A 389 16.61 6.00 9.37
N ASP A 390 17.33 6.54 10.36
CA ASP A 390 16.77 6.85 11.68
C ASP A 390 15.66 7.89 11.64
N GLU A 391 15.71 8.82 10.68
CA GLU A 391 14.73 9.89 10.51
C GLU A 391 13.32 9.38 10.17
N ILE A 392 13.20 8.15 9.66
CA ILE A 392 11.90 7.58 9.32
C ILE A 392 10.99 7.47 10.55
N LEU A 393 11.53 6.98 11.66
CA LEU A 393 10.79 6.81 12.91
C LEU A 393 10.96 7.98 13.87
N ASN A 394 12.10 8.64 13.86
CA ASN A 394 12.49 9.67 14.82
C ASN A 394 12.34 11.09 14.28
N GLY A 395 11.77 11.27 13.10
CA GLY A 395 11.46 12.57 12.56
C GLY A 395 10.54 13.35 13.49
N SER A 396 11.08 14.36 14.17
CA SER A 396 10.27 15.26 14.98
C SER A 396 9.38 16.10 14.08
N LEU A 397 8.15 16.38 14.54
CA LEU A 397 7.28 17.39 13.96
C LEU A 397 7.84 18.80 14.27
N ASP A 398 8.95 19.16 13.63
CA ASP A 398 9.41 20.54 13.64
C ASP A 398 8.72 21.29 12.50
N GLU A 399 8.60 22.61 12.63
CA GLU A 399 8.02 23.44 11.56
C GLU A 399 8.71 23.22 10.20
N ASP A 400 10.00 22.91 10.24
CA ASP A 400 10.79 22.62 9.04
C ASP A 400 10.39 21.29 8.37
N ASN A 401 9.70 20.40 9.09
CA ASN A 401 9.23 19.10 8.62
C ASN A 401 7.71 19.05 8.37
N LEU A 402 7.03 20.19 8.56
CA LEU A 402 5.61 20.28 8.23
C LEU A 402 5.41 20.25 6.73
N LEU A 403 4.48 19.41 6.31
CA LEU A 403 4.07 19.35 4.92
C LEU A 403 3.15 20.53 4.60
N PRO A 404 3.15 21.02 3.33
CA PRO A 404 2.24 22.08 2.93
C PRO A 404 0.79 21.73 3.30
N GLY A 405 0.16 22.57 4.11
CA GLY A 405 -1.21 22.37 4.60
C GLY A 405 -1.34 21.63 5.92
N GLU A 406 -0.25 21.15 6.52
CA GLU A 406 -0.26 20.64 7.88
C GLU A 406 -0.06 21.77 8.88
N GLN A 407 -0.88 21.76 9.90
CA GLN A 407 -0.66 22.55 11.10
C GLN A 407 -0.11 21.63 12.19
N LEU A 408 0.82 22.15 13.00
CA LEU A 408 1.21 21.49 14.22
C LEU A 408 -0.04 21.37 15.09
N ASP A 409 -0.65 20.19 15.10
CA ASP A 409 -1.75 19.89 15.99
C ASP A 409 -1.17 19.36 17.30
N PHE A 410 -0.93 20.26 18.23
CA PHE A 410 -0.71 19.86 19.60
C PHE A 410 -2.08 19.48 20.15
N GLY A 411 -2.34 18.17 20.28
CA GLY A 411 -3.50 17.71 21.02
C GLY A 411 -3.58 18.45 22.36
N ASP A 412 -4.78 18.75 22.81
CA ASP A 412 -5.09 19.62 23.95
C ASP A 412 -4.42 19.24 25.28
N GLU A 413 -3.57 18.22 25.34
CA GLU A 413 -3.04 17.67 26.59
C GLU A 413 -1.53 17.46 26.67
N GLU A 414 -0.78 17.58 25.58
CA GLU A 414 0.68 17.44 25.66
C GLU A 414 1.38 18.79 25.47
N SER A 415 2.00 19.26 26.52
CA SER A 415 2.89 20.41 26.44
C SER A 415 4.11 20.09 25.60
N ASP A 416 4.59 21.08 24.84
CA ASP A 416 5.85 21.00 24.09
C ASP A 416 6.97 20.48 25.02
N PRO A 417 7.81 19.52 24.59
CA PRO A 417 8.93 19.01 25.40
C PRO A 417 9.87 20.12 25.91
N LEU A 418 9.94 21.25 25.20
CA LEU A 418 10.74 22.41 25.62
C LEU A 418 10.00 23.36 26.57
N TYR A 419 8.74 23.08 26.89
CA TYR A 419 7.92 23.98 27.70
C TYR A 419 8.55 24.28 29.07
N ASP A 420 8.95 23.26 29.80
CA ASP A 420 9.52 23.43 31.17
C ASP A 420 10.85 24.19 31.11
N GLU A 421 11.70 23.90 30.13
CA GLU A 421 12.95 24.64 29.93
C GLU A 421 12.69 26.11 29.54
N ALA A 422 11.66 26.33 28.71
CA ALA A 422 11.27 27.68 28.31
C ALA A 422 10.70 28.47 29.48
N VAL A 423 9.90 27.84 30.35
CA VAL A 423 9.41 28.47 31.62
C VAL A 423 10.58 28.83 32.51
N ALA A 424 11.53 27.93 32.73
CA ALA A 424 12.73 28.20 33.50
C ALA A 424 13.52 29.39 32.93
N PHE A 425 13.75 29.44 31.64
CA PHE A 425 14.43 30.54 30.96
C PHE A 425 13.73 31.89 31.16
N VAL A 426 12.41 31.94 30.95
CA VAL A 426 11.59 33.14 31.05
C VAL A 426 11.54 33.64 32.50
N THR A 427 11.33 32.72 33.49
CA THR A 427 11.25 33.08 34.91
C THR A 427 12.60 33.52 35.47
N GLU A 428 13.69 32.97 35.00
CA GLU A 428 15.05 33.34 35.41
C GLU A 428 15.47 34.68 34.84
N THR A 429 15.25 34.92 33.56
CA THR A 429 15.61 36.19 32.88
C THR A 429 14.61 37.30 33.17
N ARG A 430 13.41 36.99 33.67
CA ARG A 430 12.31 37.94 33.91
C ARG A 430 11.87 38.69 32.66
N ARG A 431 12.11 38.12 31.51
CA ARG A 431 11.71 38.66 30.20
C ARG A 431 11.10 37.58 29.36
N VAL A 432 10.04 37.92 28.64
CA VAL A 432 9.38 37.02 27.70
C VAL A 432 9.10 37.74 26.38
N SER A 433 9.53 37.14 25.30
CA SER A 433 9.08 37.47 23.95
C SER A 433 9.19 36.21 23.09
N VAL A 434 8.34 36.13 22.07
CA VAL A 434 8.41 35.02 21.11
C VAL A 434 9.82 34.96 20.49
N SER A 435 10.40 36.11 20.15
CA SER A 435 11.73 36.17 19.55
C SER A 435 12.83 35.69 20.49
N SER A 436 12.76 35.97 21.79
CA SER A 436 13.76 35.50 22.76
C SER A 436 13.72 33.99 22.95
N VAL A 437 12.53 33.41 23.02
CA VAL A 437 12.34 31.94 23.10
C VAL A 437 12.82 31.28 21.80
N GLN A 438 12.47 31.84 20.67
CA GLN A 438 12.92 31.36 19.37
C GLN A 438 14.44 31.28 19.28
N ARG A 439 15.12 32.33 19.68
CA ARG A 439 16.60 32.42 19.63
C ARG A 439 17.28 31.50 20.64
N LYS A 440 16.73 31.41 21.84
CA LYS A 440 17.31 30.59 22.92
C LYS A 440 17.30 29.11 22.57
N PHE A 441 16.16 28.62 22.04
CA PHE A 441 15.94 27.18 21.77
C PHE A 441 16.17 26.82 20.30
N ARG A 442 16.47 27.81 19.44
CA ARG A 442 16.69 27.61 17.98
C ARG A 442 15.53 26.91 17.31
N ILE A 443 14.33 27.36 17.59
CA ILE A 443 13.06 26.85 17.07
C ILE A 443 12.41 27.87 16.13
N GLY A 444 11.39 27.43 15.39
CA GLY A 444 10.63 28.32 14.52
C GLY A 444 9.75 29.28 15.30
N TYR A 445 9.33 30.36 14.63
CA TYR A 445 8.50 31.42 15.24
C TYR A 445 7.18 30.87 15.78
N ASN A 446 6.47 30.05 15.01
CA ASN A 446 5.16 29.53 15.41
C ASN A 446 5.23 28.61 16.64
N ARG A 447 6.27 27.77 16.72
CA ARG A 447 6.50 26.93 17.89
C ARG A 447 6.79 27.77 19.13
N ALA A 448 7.65 28.77 18.99
CA ALA A 448 7.95 29.70 20.07
C ALA A 448 6.70 30.47 20.51
N ALA A 449 5.87 30.94 19.58
CA ALA A 449 4.62 31.64 19.86
C ALA A 449 3.66 30.77 20.66
N ARG A 450 3.53 29.50 20.32
CA ARG A 450 2.67 28.54 21.05
C ARG A 450 3.15 28.26 22.47
N ILE A 451 4.46 28.14 22.65
CA ILE A 451 5.05 27.97 23.99
C ILE A 451 4.69 29.17 24.87
N VAL A 452 4.83 30.39 24.31
CA VAL A 452 4.49 31.63 25.04
C VAL A 452 2.98 31.73 25.31
N GLU A 453 2.13 31.36 24.36
CA GLU A 453 0.68 31.32 24.53
C GLU A 453 0.26 30.29 25.61
N GLN A 454 0.92 29.15 25.67
CA GLN A 454 0.70 28.16 26.70
C GLN A 454 1.14 28.68 28.07
N MET A 455 2.23 29.44 28.15
CA MET A 455 2.64 30.14 29.37
C MET A 455 1.58 31.14 29.84
N GLU A 456 0.95 31.88 28.93
CA GLU A 456 -0.15 32.78 29.20
C GLU A 456 -1.37 32.03 29.79
N ALA A 457 -1.76 30.94 29.10
CA ALA A 457 -2.88 30.09 29.57
C ALA A 457 -2.62 29.50 30.97
N SER A 458 -1.36 29.17 31.27
CA SER A 458 -0.93 28.60 32.56
C SER A 458 -0.64 29.64 33.66
N GLY A 459 -0.78 30.94 33.35
CA GLY A 459 -0.54 32.00 34.30
C GLY A 459 0.92 32.33 34.59
N VAL A 460 1.85 31.83 33.76
CA VAL A 460 3.30 32.14 33.89
C VAL A 460 3.60 33.57 33.45
N VAL A 461 2.90 34.03 32.42
CA VAL A 461 3.05 35.37 31.84
C VAL A 461 1.69 36.01 31.59
N THR A 462 1.66 37.36 31.46
CA THR A 462 0.44 38.10 31.13
C THR A 462 0.13 38.00 29.64
N SER A 463 -1.10 38.35 29.23
CA SER A 463 -1.44 38.61 27.85
C SER A 463 -0.61 39.78 27.29
N ALA A 464 -0.45 39.80 25.96
CA ALA A 464 0.26 40.87 25.30
C ALA A 464 -0.48 42.21 25.49
N GLY A 465 0.21 43.23 26.00
CA GLY A 465 -0.32 44.59 26.14
C GLY A 465 -0.40 45.28 24.77
N SER A 466 -0.90 46.53 24.79
CA SER A 466 -1.05 47.35 23.57
C SER A 466 0.25 47.57 22.78
N ASN A 467 1.40 47.47 23.46
CA ASN A 467 2.72 47.53 22.89
C ASN A 467 3.37 46.16 22.58
N GLY A 468 2.62 45.10 22.70
CA GLY A 468 3.10 43.72 22.45
C GLY A 468 3.95 43.15 23.58
N GLN A 469 4.12 43.85 24.68
CA GLN A 469 4.93 43.38 25.84
C GLN A 469 4.11 42.55 26.77
N ARG A 470 4.75 41.53 27.37
CA ARG A 470 4.19 40.65 28.39
C ARG A 470 5.04 40.75 29.64
N GLU A 471 4.39 40.58 30.82
CA GLU A 471 5.06 40.54 32.11
C GLU A 471 5.14 39.09 32.61
N VAL A 472 6.26 38.78 33.27
CA VAL A 472 6.45 37.46 33.90
C VAL A 472 5.85 37.46 35.28
N LEU A 473 4.86 36.60 35.52
CA LEU A 473 4.13 36.52 36.78
C LEU A 473 4.68 35.44 37.73
N ALA A 474 5.21 34.35 37.18
CA ALA A 474 5.71 33.23 37.98
C ALA A 474 7.02 33.59 38.69
N PRO A 475 7.27 33.05 39.92
CA PRO A 475 8.53 33.28 40.65
C PRO A 475 9.70 32.60 39.96
N ARG A 476 10.92 33.06 40.32
CA ARG A 476 12.16 32.42 39.84
C ARG A 476 12.20 30.96 40.33
N PRO A 477 12.82 30.05 39.53
CA PRO A 477 12.98 28.68 39.97
C PRO A 477 13.87 28.63 41.24
N PRO A 478 13.63 27.65 42.13
CA PRO A 478 14.46 27.48 43.32
C PRO A 478 15.92 27.24 42.88
N ARG A 479 16.83 27.91 43.61
CA ARG A 479 18.27 27.67 43.45
C ARG A 479 18.60 26.44 44.28
N ASP A 480 19.07 25.36 43.65
CA ASP A 480 19.68 24.27 44.37
C ASP A 480 21.00 24.69 45.02
#